data_00bcece35a36e7c88383e5fb5e508337
#
_entry.id   00bcece35a36e7c88383e5fb5e508337
#
_cell.length_a   1.000
_cell.length_b   1.000
_cell.length_c   1.000
_cell.angle_alpha   90.00
_cell.angle_beta   90.00
_cell.angle_gamma   90.00
#
_symmetry.space_group_name_H-M   'P 1'
#
loop_
_entity.id
_entity.type
_entity.pdbx_description
1 polymer ?
#
loop_
_entity_poly.entity_id
_entity_poly.type
_entity_poly.pdbx_seq_one_letter_code
_entity_poly.pdbx_strand_id
1 'polypeptide(L)'
;YLSNNINERFENIINSDINPEEKYIQLFKSQFAFFNKNPHFIAIVLSDGLMDNSKEIKNEVQKLIQINAICYKKVIVRGQNSNIFNNEVDADDLVHFAMGTFRLQMLKWKLSNFSFDIETQGMKTMTNLLTLLKK
;
A
#
# COMPACT_ATOMS: atom_id res chain seq x y z
N TYR A 1 -7.03 16.00 0.23
CA TYR A 1 -7.82 15.24 1.24
C TYR A 1 -7.38 13.80 1.37
N LEU A 2 -7.42 13.04 0.27
CA LEU A 2 -7.08 11.62 0.29
C LEU A 2 -5.62 11.38 0.72
N SER A 3 -4.68 12.08 0.12
CA SER A 3 -3.25 11.94 0.44
C SER A 3 -2.94 12.35 1.87
N ASN A 4 -3.57 13.41 2.39
CA ASN A 4 -3.38 13.85 3.77
C ASN A 4 -3.92 12.82 4.76
N ASN A 5 -5.07 12.22 4.49
CA ASN A 5 -5.66 11.18 5.33
C ASN A 5 -4.74 9.97 5.42
N ILE A 6 -4.22 9.51 4.29
CA ILE A 6 -3.32 8.35 4.22
C ILE A 6 -2.01 8.67 4.92
N ASN A 7 -1.44 9.85 4.69
CA ASN A 7 -0.19 10.27 5.32
C ASN A 7 -0.30 10.26 6.84
N GLU A 8 -1.37 10.82 7.39
CA GLU A 8 -1.60 10.87 8.84
C GLU A 8 -1.68 9.45 9.44
N ARG A 9 -2.45 8.57 8.82
CA ARG A 9 -2.56 7.18 9.29
C ARG A 9 -1.22 6.45 9.24
N PHE A 10 -0.45 6.64 8.17
CA PHE A 10 0.83 5.98 8.00
C PHE A 10 1.87 6.51 8.98
N GLU A 11 1.91 7.81 9.24
CA GLU A 11 2.82 8.39 10.23
C GLU A 11 2.59 7.80 11.62
N ASN A 12 1.33 7.62 12.00
CA ASN A 12 0.99 7.02 13.28
C ASN A 12 1.53 5.58 13.39
N ILE A 13 1.44 4.80 12.32
CA ILE A 13 1.94 3.42 12.31
C ILE A 13 3.46 3.39 12.33
N ILE A 14 4.12 4.21 11.51
CA ILE A 14 5.58 4.24 11.39
C ILE A 14 6.22 4.68 12.71
N ASN A 15 5.61 5.62 13.41
CA ASN A 15 6.13 6.16 14.66
C ASN A 15 5.77 5.30 15.88
N SER A 16 5.00 4.22 15.72
CA SER A 16 4.67 3.30 16.81
C SER A 16 5.85 2.39 17.16
N ASP A 17 5.78 1.73 18.33
CA ASP A 17 6.86 0.88 18.84
C ASP A 17 6.82 -0.57 18.34
N ILE A 18 5.97 -0.87 17.37
CA ILE A 18 5.88 -2.22 16.80
C ILE A 18 7.05 -2.49 15.86
N ASN A 19 7.36 -3.78 15.64
CA ASN A 19 8.48 -4.17 14.79
C ASN A 19 8.17 -3.93 13.29
N PRO A 20 9.18 -3.96 12.41
CA PRO A 20 8.98 -3.70 10.97
C PRO A 20 7.99 -4.64 10.28
N GLU A 21 7.98 -5.92 10.65
CA GLU A 21 7.03 -6.89 10.10
C GLU A 21 5.59 -6.49 10.42
N GLU A 22 5.33 -6.13 11.69
CA GLU A 22 4.01 -5.70 12.12
C GLU A 22 3.63 -4.35 11.49
N LYS A 23 4.59 -3.44 11.31
CA LYS A 23 4.33 -2.18 10.60
C LYS A 23 3.87 -2.42 9.16
N TYR A 24 4.52 -3.34 8.45
CA TYR A 24 4.11 -3.75 7.11
C TYR A 24 2.65 -4.22 7.12
N ILE A 25 2.31 -5.11 8.05
CA ILE A 25 0.94 -5.63 8.16
C ILE A 25 -0.05 -4.50 8.43
N GLN A 26 0.24 -3.61 9.38
CA GLN A 26 -0.65 -2.52 9.75
C GLN A 26 -0.84 -1.50 8.62
N LEU A 27 0.20 -1.21 7.85
CA LEU A 27 0.10 -0.30 6.71
C LEU A 27 -0.89 -0.82 5.67
N PHE A 28 -0.78 -2.09 5.28
CA PHE A 28 -1.69 -2.67 4.30
C PHE A 28 -3.09 -2.88 4.86
N LYS A 29 -3.20 -3.30 6.11
CA LYS A 29 -4.49 -3.45 6.79
C LYS A 29 -5.25 -2.13 6.82
N SER A 30 -4.56 -1.03 7.14
CA SER A 30 -5.12 0.32 7.12
C SER A 30 -5.60 0.72 5.73
N GLN A 31 -4.83 0.40 4.69
CA GLN A 31 -5.20 0.72 3.31
C GLN A 31 -6.45 -0.05 2.86
N PHE A 32 -6.48 -1.35 3.08
CA PHE A 32 -7.64 -2.15 2.69
C PHE A 32 -8.91 -1.69 3.44
N ALA A 33 -8.80 -1.39 4.73
CA ALA A 33 -9.94 -0.91 5.51
C ALA A 33 -10.47 0.42 4.97
N PHE A 34 -9.57 1.36 4.66
CA PHE A 34 -9.94 2.66 4.12
C PHE A 34 -10.67 2.53 2.78
N PHE A 35 -10.09 1.78 1.83
CA PHE A 35 -10.68 1.64 0.50
C PHE A 35 -11.95 0.79 0.51
N ASN A 36 -12.06 -0.16 1.43
CA ASN A 36 -13.30 -0.93 1.59
C ASN A 36 -14.48 -0.03 2.01
N LYS A 37 -14.21 0.97 2.86
CA LYS A 37 -15.21 1.97 3.25
C LYS A 37 -15.46 3.00 2.15
N ASN A 38 -14.49 3.24 1.28
CA ASN A 38 -14.52 4.32 0.28
C ASN A 38 -14.13 3.78 -1.09
N PRO A 39 -14.87 2.82 -1.66
CA PRO A 39 -14.47 2.19 -2.93
C PRO A 39 -14.41 3.16 -4.10
N HIS A 40 -15.13 4.27 -4.03
CA HIS A 40 -15.08 5.30 -5.08
C HIS A 40 -13.69 5.89 -5.28
N PHE A 41 -12.85 5.95 -4.24
CA PHE A 41 -11.47 6.43 -4.40
C PHE A 41 -10.62 5.46 -5.25
N ILE A 42 -10.85 4.16 -5.14
CA ILE A 42 -10.17 3.18 -5.99
C ILE A 42 -10.62 3.34 -7.44
N ALA A 43 -11.89 3.61 -7.68
CA ALA A 43 -12.39 3.86 -9.03
C ALA A 43 -11.68 5.07 -9.66
N ILE A 44 -11.44 6.13 -8.89
CA ILE A 44 -10.72 7.32 -9.33
C ILE A 44 -9.23 7.01 -9.56
N VAL A 45 -8.57 6.39 -8.59
CA VAL A 45 -7.12 6.12 -8.62
C VAL A 45 -6.75 5.21 -9.80
N LEU A 46 -7.62 4.25 -10.16
CA LEU A 46 -7.36 3.32 -11.24
C LEU A 46 -8.00 3.74 -12.57
N SER A 47 -8.60 4.93 -12.64
CA SER A 47 -9.27 5.41 -13.85
C SER A 47 -8.32 6.22 -14.74
N ASP A 48 -7.86 5.63 -15.82
CA ASP A 48 -6.99 6.30 -16.79
C ASP A 48 -7.68 7.51 -17.43
N GLY A 49 -8.98 7.39 -17.72
CA GLY A 49 -9.76 8.48 -18.32
C GLY A 49 -9.83 9.71 -17.44
N LEU A 50 -10.05 9.54 -16.14
CA LEU A 50 -10.07 10.65 -15.19
C LEU A 50 -8.69 11.26 -15.01
N MET A 51 -7.65 10.44 -14.97
CA MET A 51 -6.26 10.91 -14.85
C MET A 51 -5.85 11.75 -16.07
N ASP A 52 -6.28 11.35 -17.27
CA ASP A 52 -5.96 12.05 -18.50
C ASP A 52 -6.66 13.40 -18.60
N ASN A 53 -7.85 13.54 -18.01
CA ASN A 53 -8.70 14.71 -18.15
C ASN A 53 -8.59 15.71 -17.00
N SER A 54 -7.92 15.35 -15.89
CA SER A 54 -7.82 16.20 -14.72
C SER A 54 -6.40 16.24 -14.19
N LYS A 55 -5.77 17.41 -14.28
CA LYS A 55 -4.45 17.66 -13.71
C LYS A 55 -4.46 17.55 -12.18
N GLU A 56 -5.54 17.99 -11.55
CA GLU A 56 -5.68 17.93 -10.09
C GLU A 56 -5.74 16.48 -9.59
N ILE A 57 -6.53 15.64 -10.26
CA ILE A 57 -6.64 14.22 -9.94
C ILE A 57 -5.30 13.53 -10.15
N LYS A 58 -4.63 13.82 -11.27
CA LYS A 58 -3.31 13.26 -11.57
C LYS A 58 -2.29 13.62 -10.49
N ASN A 59 -2.26 14.87 -10.05
CA ASN A 59 -1.35 15.33 -8.99
C ASN A 59 -1.65 14.64 -7.67
N GLU A 60 -2.92 14.47 -7.33
CA GLU A 60 -3.32 13.79 -6.08
C GLU A 60 -2.93 12.31 -6.10
N VAL A 61 -3.11 11.63 -7.23
CA VAL A 61 -2.69 10.23 -7.40
C VAL A 61 -1.18 10.10 -7.28
N GLN A 62 -0.42 11.02 -7.90
CA GLN A 62 1.04 11.02 -7.79
C GLN A 62 1.51 11.21 -6.36
N LYS A 63 0.88 12.13 -5.61
CA LYS A 63 1.18 12.32 -4.18
C LYS A 63 0.91 11.05 -3.38
N LEU A 64 -0.21 10.39 -3.65
CA LEU A 64 -0.59 9.14 -2.98
C LEU A 64 0.47 8.06 -3.21
N ILE A 65 0.92 7.89 -4.45
CA ILE A 65 1.95 6.93 -4.80
C ILE A 65 3.26 7.25 -4.08
N GLN A 66 3.66 8.52 -4.05
CA GLN A 66 4.89 8.96 -3.38
C GLN A 66 4.83 8.73 -1.87
N ILE A 67 3.71 9.05 -1.23
CA ILE A 67 3.53 8.82 0.21
C ILE A 67 3.65 7.34 0.53
N ASN A 68 2.98 6.51 -0.25
CA ASN A 68 3.04 5.05 -0.09
C ASN A 68 4.47 4.54 -0.24
N ALA A 69 5.16 4.95 -1.30
CA ALA A 69 6.53 4.51 -1.56
C ALA A 69 7.49 4.91 -0.43
N ILE A 70 7.40 6.16 0.05
CA ILE A 70 8.25 6.67 1.12
C ILE A 70 8.00 5.90 2.42
N CYS A 71 6.74 5.69 2.77
CA CYS A 71 6.36 5.02 4.01
C CYS A 71 6.76 3.54 4.01
N TYR A 72 6.49 2.82 2.93
CA TYR A 72 6.89 1.42 2.81
C TYR A 72 8.40 1.29 2.82
N LYS A 73 9.12 2.21 2.16
CA LYS A 73 10.59 2.19 2.15
C LYS A 73 11.16 2.33 3.55
N LYS A 74 10.63 3.23 4.37
CA LYS A 74 11.06 3.40 5.76
C LYS A 74 10.93 2.07 6.54
N VAL A 75 9.83 1.38 6.37
CA VAL A 75 9.59 0.09 7.05
C VAL A 75 10.53 -0.99 6.52
N ILE A 76 10.68 -1.09 5.20
CA ILE A 76 11.54 -2.09 4.56
C ILE A 76 13.01 -1.89 4.95
N VAL A 77 13.52 -0.65 4.91
CA VAL A 77 14.91 -0.36 5.28
C VAL A 77 15.17 -0.73 6.74
N ARG A 78 14.27 -0.39 7.65
CA ARG A 78 14.40 -0.79 9.06
C ARG A 78 14.43 -2.31 9.21
N GLY A 79 13.58 -3.00 8.47
CA GLY A 79 13.55 -4.46 8.49
C GLY A 79 14.80 -5.09 7.93
N GLN A 80 15.37 -4.50 6.88
CA GLN A 80 16.64 -4.95 6.31
C GLN A 80 17.80 -4.75 7.30
N ASN A 81 17.84 -3.59 7.95
CA ASN A 81 18.87 -3.28 8.95
C ASN A 81 18.77 -4.18 10.18
N SER A 82 17.58 -4.68 10.49
CA SER A 82 17.33 -5.59 11.61
C SER A 82 17.39 -7.07 11.21
N ASN A 83 17.75 -7.37 9.95
CA ASN A 83 17.76 -8.74 9.40
C ASN A 83 16.39 -9.45 9.42
N ILE A 84 15.30 -8.68 9.40
CA ILE A 84 13.94 -9.21 9.29
C ILE A 84 13.57 -9.42 7.82
N PHE A 85 13.86 -8.42 6.97
CA PHE A 85 13.62 -8.51 5.53
C PHE A 85 14.91 -8.87 4.78
N ASN A 86 14.73 -9.47 3.61
CA ASN A 86 15.83 -9.85 2.73
C ASN A 86 16.62 -8.60 2.33
N ASN A 87 17.91 -8.57 2.65
CA ASN A 87 18.79 -7.46 2.34
C ASN A 87 19.73 -7.71 1.14
N GLU A 88 19.54 -8.81 0.43
CA GLU A 88 20.19 -9.07 -0.85
C GLU A 88 19.48 -8.37 -2.02
N VAL A 89 18.26 -7.88 -1.79
CA VAL A 89 17.45 -7.17 -2.77
C VAL A 89 17.30 -5.72 -2.30
N ASP A 90 17.43 -4.76 -3.23
CA ASP A 90 17.28 -3.35 -2.92
C ASP A 90 15.92 -3.06 -2.30
N ALA A 91 15.90 -2.18 -1.29
CA ALA A 91 14.66 -1.76 -0.64
C ALA A 91 13.64 -1.20 -1.64
N ASP A 92 14.08 -0.45 -2.64
CA ASP A 92 13.19 0.11 -3.67
C ASP A 92 12.49 -0.98 -4.46
N ASP A 93 13.17 -2.09 -4.75
CA ASP A 93 12.56 -3.21 -5.46
C ASP A 93 11.56 -3.95 -4.57
N LEU A 94 11.86 -4.13 -3.28
CA LEU A 94 10.91 -4.74 -2.35
C LEU A 94 9.65 -3.89 -2.20
N VAL A 95 9.81 -2.57 -2.15
CA VAL A 95 8.68 -1.62 -2.14
C VAL A 95 7.85 -1.77 -3.42
N HIS A 96 8.52 -1.86 -4.56
CA HIS A 96 7.86 -2.01 -5.85
C HIS A 96 7.03 -3.30 -5.90
N PHE A 97 7.57 -4.42 -5.41
CA PHE A 97 6.85 -5.69 -5.36
C PHE A 97 5.60 -5.59 -4.48
N ALA A 98 5.74 -4.95 -3.31
CA ALA A 98 4.61 -4.79 -2.39
C ALA A 98 3.53 -3.89 -2.98
N MET A 99 3.91 -2.75 -3.53
CA MET A 99 2.95 -1.80 -4.13
C MET A 99 2.28 -2.37 -5.37
N GLY A 100 3.03 -3.08 -6.22
CA GLY A 100 2.49 -3.74 -7.41
C GLY A 100 1.47 -4.81 -7.06
N THR A 101 1.77 -5.62 -6.05
CA THR A 101 0.86 -6.65 -5.56
C THR A 101 -0.42 -6.02 -4.99
N PHE A 102 -0.29 -4.97 -4.19
CA PHE A 102 -1.43 -4.23 -3.66
C PHE A 102 -2.31 -3.68 -4.78
N ARG A 103 -1.69 -3.01 -5.78
CA ARG A 103 -2.41 -2.44 -6.92
C ARG A 103 -3.19 -3.49 -7.69
N LEU A 104 -2.59 -4.67 -7.93
CA LEU A 104 -3.27 -5.75 -8.63
C LEU A 104 -4.49 -6.25 -7.83
N GLN A 105 -4.37 -6.36 -6.50
CA GLN A 105 -5.51 -6.73 -5.67
C GLN A 105 -6.65 -5.71 -5.78
N MET A 106 -6.33 -4.43 -5.78
CA MET A 106 -7.32 -3.37 -5.93
C MET A 106 -8.00 -3.42 -7.30
N LEU A 107 -7.22 -3.66 -8.36
CA LEU A 107 -7.75 -3.78 -9.71
C LEU A 107 -8.71 -4.96 -9.84
N LYS A 108 -8.34 -6.13 -9.32
CA LYS A 108 -9.20 -7.32 -9.32
C LYS A 108 -10.50 -7.06 -8.56
N TRP A 109 -10.42 -6.38 -7.44
CA TRP A 109 -11.59 -6.02 -6.64
C TRP A 109 -12.53 -5.10 -7.42
N LYS A 110 -11.98 -4.05 -8.06
CA LYS A 110 -12.75 -3.15 -8.91
C LYS A 110 -13.40 -3.90 -10.07
N LEU A 111 -12.65 -4.77 -10.76
CA LEU A 111 -13.17 -5.53 -11.90
C LEU A 111 -14.29 -6.51 -11.50
N SER A 112 -14.31 -6.94 -10.25
CA SER A 112 -15.40 -7.77 -9.71
C SER A 112 -16.62 -6.96 -9.26
N ASN A 113 -16.65 -5.66 -9.50
CA ASN A 113 -17.63 -4.72 -8.96
C ASN A 113 -17.64 -4.71 -7.43
N PHE A 114 -16.45 -4.81 -6.82
CA PHE A 114 -16.28 -4.80 -5.36
C PHE A 114 -17.02 -5.94 -4.66
N SER A 115 -17.10 -7.11 -5.31
CA SER A 115 -17.98 -8.21 -4.90
C SER A 115 -17.37 -9.17 -3.87
N PHE A 116 -16.04 -9.12 -3.65
CA PHE A 116 -15.41 -9.99 -2.64
C PHE A 116 -14.87 -9.17 -1.47
N ASP A 117 -14.54 -9.85 -0.37
CA ASP A 117 -14.00 -9.21 0.83
C ASP A 117 -12.51 -8.87 0.62
N ILE A 118 -12.25 -7.60 0.26
CA ILE A 118 -10.89 -7.14 -0.01
C ILE A 118 -10.02 -7.13 1.25
N GLU A 119 -10.59 -6.88 2.42
CA GLU A 119 -9.81 -6.87 3.67
C GLU A 119 -9.25 -8.26 3.96
N THR A 120 -10.06 -9.31 3.80
CA THR A 120 -9.62 -10.69 4.03
C THR A 120 -8.71 -11.17 2.90
N GLN A 121 -9.14 -11.05 1.65
CA GLN A 121 -8.38 -11.55 0.50
C GLN A 121 -7.10 -10.75 0.28
N GLY A 122 -7.18 -9.43 0.42
CA GLY A 122 -6.02 -8.56 0.27
C GLY A 122 -4.96 -8.86 1.31
N MET A 123 -5.34 -8.98 2.58
CA MET A 123 -4.38 -9.28 3.64
C MET A 123 -3.79 -10.67 3.53
N LYS A 124 -4.55 -11.65 3.05
CA LYS A 124 -4.00 -12.98 2.77
C LYS A 124 -2.85 -12.89 1.76
N THR A 125 -3.06 -12.18 0.66
CA THR A 125 -2.04 -12.01 -0.37
C THR A 125 -0.84 -11.22 0.14
N MET A 126 -1.07 -10.11 0.85
CA MET A 126 0.02 -9.28 1.38
C MET A 126 0.83 -10.02 2.45
N THR A 127 0.19 -10.85 3.26
CA THR A 127 0.87 -11.66 4.27
C THR A 127 1.71 -12.75 3.61
N ASN A 128 1.22 -13.37 2.54
CA ASN A 128 1.99 -14.33 1.76
C ASN A 128 3.21 -13.68 1.10
N LEU A 129 3.04 -12.47 0.57
CA LEU A 129 4.16 -11.71 0.03
C LEU A 129 5.19 -11.40 1.12
N LEU A 130 4.74 -11.01 2.31
CA LEU A 130 5.61 -10.77 3.45
C LEU A 130 6.52 -11.98 3.74
N THR A 131 5.97 -13.18 3.66
CA THR A 131 6.75 -14.41 3.81
C THR A 131 7.89 -14.50 2.79
N LEU A 132 7.68 -14.03 1.57
CA LEU A 132 8.71 -14.00 0.52
C LEU A 132 9.72 -12.86 0.73
N LEU A 133 9.30 -11.75 1.32
CA LEU A 133 10.16 -10.59 1.57
C LEU A 133 11.06 -10.80 2.79
N LYS A 134 10.72 -11.69 3.68
CA LYS A 134 11.49 -11.98 4.90
C LYS A 134 12.78 -12.71 4.56
N LYS A 135 13.75 -12.49 5.43
CA LYS A 135 15.05 -13.14 5.33
C LYS A 135 15.00 -14.61 5.73
#